data_c1dbc413d1d72c683262f383eee729aa
#
_entry.id   c1dbc413d1d72c683262f383eee729aa
#
_cell.length_a   1.000
_cell.length_b   1.000
_cell.length_c   1.000
_cell.angle_alpha   90.00
_cell.angle_beta   90.00
_cell.angle_gamma   90.00
#
_symmetry.space_group_name_H-M   'P 1'
#
loop_
_entity.id
_entity.type
_entity.pdbx_description
1 polymer ?
#
loop_
_entity_poly.entity_id
_entity_poly.type
_entity_poly.pdbx_seq_one_letter_code
_entity_poly.pdbx_strand_id
1 'polypeptide(L)'
;MCIVAQNNYQQAEEYFMQENFSKAKPIFDSYLKQHPGDKKTREYLGDIAAYGKNWDTAISYYKALVQDEETNANYHFKYGGAMGLKAMSISRIRAFTYIGDIKYELERAAKLDTKHIEARWALVEFYIQLPGIFGGSENKANDYANELGKISKVDGYLANGYIAEYTDRPKDAERYYKKAIEVGGSPHTYEKLSSLYEKNNQPKEAIATTSESLKKHKRNQLNYQIGKISAQYNLEPEYGIECLSQYLADYSIKDGVRKDWAYYRLAQIYKNLGKKEIALTWINKALLDQTDFKEAQKEKSLILAL
;
A
#
# COMPACT_ATOMS: atom_id res chain seq x y z
N MET A 1 -40.82 3.48 -14.25
CA MET A 1 -39.48 2.97 -14.61
C MET A 1 -38.33 3.78 -14.03
N CYS A 2 -38.35 5.12 -14.01
CA CYS A 2 -37.22 5.92 -13.47
C CYS A 2 -36.87 5.66 -11.98
N ILE A 3 -37.86 5.46 -11.10
CA ILE A 3 -37.62 5.29 -9.65
C ILE A 3 -36.88 3.98 -9.35
N VAL A 4 -37.18 2.88 -10.04
CA VAL A 4 -36.51 1.57 -9.86
C VAL A 4 -35.08 1.61 -10.39
N ALA A 5 -34.83 2.27 -11.51
CA ALA A 5 -33.49 2.42 -12.07
C ALA A 5 -32.59 3.30 -11.19
N GLN A 6 -33.14 4.35 -10.60
CA GLN A 6 -32.45 5.24 -9.67
C GLN A 6 -32.12 4.53 -8.35
N ASN A 7 -33.01 3.66 -7.86
CA ASN A 7 -32.79 2.86 -6.65
C ASN A 7 -31.69 1.80 -6.87
N ASN A 8 -31.63 1.17 -8.07
CA ASN A 8 -30.60 0.23 -8.43
C ASN A 8 -29.21 0.90 -8.55
N TYR A 9 -29.16 2.12 -9.08
CA TYR A 9 -27.90 2.87 -9.20
C TYR A 9 -27.31 3.23 -7.83
N GLN A 10 -28.13 3.76 -6.92
CA GLN A 10 -27.71 4.03 -5.54
C GLN A 10 -27.22 2.76 -4.82
N GLN A 11 -27.88 1.64 -5.04
CA GLN A 11 -27.43 0.34 -4.51
C GLN A 11 -26.05 -0.07 -5.07
N ALA A 12 -25.78 0.23 -6.34
CA ALA A 12 -24.46 -0.02 -6.92
C ALA A 12 -23.38 0.86 -6.29
N GLU A 13 -23.68 2.13 -6.00
CA GLU A 13 -22.76 3.02 -5.27
C GLU A 13 -22.49 2.51 -3.85
N GLU A 14 -23.50 2.02 -3.14
CA GLU A 14 -23.33 1.40 -1.82
C GLU A 14 -22.44 0.14 -1.89
N TYR A 15 -22.66 -0.73 -2.88
CA TYR A 15 -21.79 -1.89 -3.09
C TYR A 15 -20.38 -1.48 -3.44
N PHE A 16 -20.20 -0.44 -4.25
CA PHE A 16 -18.89 0.10 -4.58
C PHE A 16 -18.15 0.62 -3.33
N MET A 17 -18.82 1.40 -2.48
CA MET A 17 -18.26 1.91 -1.22
C MET A 17 -17.92 0.81 -0.22
N GLN A 18 -18.59 -0.34 -0.31
CA GLN A 18 -18.30 -1.55 0.46
C GLN A 18 -17.25 -2.45 -0.21
N GLU A 19 -16.63 -2.01 -1.30
CA GLU A 19 -15.71 -2.81 -2.13
C GLU A 19 -16.31 -4.12 -2.67
N ASN A 20 -17.64 -4.22 -2.67
CA ASN A 20 -18.36 -5.36 -3.24
C ASN A 20 -18.51 -5.20 -4.76
N PHE A 21 -17.38 -5.19 -5.45
CA PHE A 21 -17.32 -4.90 -6.88
C PHE A 21 -18.03 -5.95 -7.75
N SER A 22 -18.12 -7.18 -7.27
CA SER A 22 -18.86 -8.24 -7.98
C SER A 22 -20.36 -7.95 -8.11
N LYS A 23 -20.95 -7.24 -7.12
CA LYS A 23 -22.34 -6.79 -7.14
C LYS A 23 -22.51 -5.44 -7.81
N ALA A 24 -21.58 -4.50 -7.62
CA ALA A 24 -21.65 -3.15 -8.18
C ALA A 24 -21.51 -3.17 -9.71
N LYS A 25 -20.51 -3.88 -10.24
CA LYS A 25 -20.16 -3.87 -11.67
C LYS A 25 -21.31 -4.19 -12.61
N PRO A 26 -22.09 -5.26 -12.46
CA PRO A 26 -23.19 -5.58 -13.39
C PRO A 26 -24.24 -4.47 -13.48
N ILE A 27 -24.50 -3.77 -12.35
CA ILE A 27 -25.47 -2.69 -12.30
C ILE A 27 -24.92 -1.46 -13.05
N PHE A 28 -23.67 -1.09 -12.81
CA PHE A 28 -23.00 0.00 -13.52
C PHE A 28 -22.88 -0.30 -15.02
N ASP A 29 -22.54 -1.53 -15.43
CA ASP A 29 -22.49 -1.93 -16.83
C ASP A 29 -23.86 -1.75 -17.51
N SER A 30 -24.95 -2.17 -16.83
CA SER A 30 -26.31 -2.00 -17.34
C SER A 30 -26.71 -0.54 -17.45
N TYR A 31 -26.36 0.26 -16.46
CA TYR A 31 -26.65 1.69 -16.43
C TYR A 31 -25.90 2.43 -17.54
N LEU A 32 -24.59 2.16 -17.72
CA LEU A 32 -23.78 2.80 -18.75
C LEU A 32 -24.24 2.46 -20.18
N LYS A 33 -24.80 1.26 -20.41
CA LYS A 33 -25.42 0.92 -21.70
C LYS A 33 -26.62 1.81 -22.03
N GLN A 34 -27.40 2.21 -21.02
CA GLN A 34 -28.55 3.08 -21.17
C GLN A 34 -28.17 4.57 -21.19
N HIS A 35 -27.05 4.91 -20.54
CA HIS A 35 -26.53 6.26 -20.38
C HIS A 35 -25.04 6.33 -20.79
N PRO A 36 -24.69 6.18 -22.08
CA PRO A 36 -23.30 6.06 -22.54
C PRO A 36 -22.42 7.25 -22.20
N GLY A 37 -22.99 8.43 -21.99
CA GLY A 37 -22.30 9.67 -21.63
C GLY A 37 -22.09 9.86 -20.12
N ASP A 38 -22.55 8.94 -19.26
CA ASP A 38 -22.43 9.11 -17.81
C ASP A 38 -20.99 8.93 -17.34
N LYS A 39 -20.33 10.04 -17.04
CA LYS A 39 -18.93 10.08 -16.65
C LYS A 39 -18.69 9.40 -15.30
N LYS A 40 -19.62 9.57 -14.34
CA LYS A 40 -19.48 9.02 -13.00
C LYS A 40 -19.51 7.48 -13.03
N THR A 41 -20.43 6.90 -13.78
CA THR A 41 -20.49 5.43 -13.98
C THR A 41 -19.24 4.91 -14.69
N ARG A 42 -18.76 5.67 -15.69
CA ARG A 42 -17.52 5.33 -16.40
C ARG A 42 -16.31 5.35 -15.45
N GLU A 43 -16.26 6.33 -14.54
CA GLU A 43 -15.22 6.39 -13.51
C GLU A 43 -15.28 5.19 -12.55
N TYR A 44 -16.47 4.85 -12.03
CA TYR A 44 -16.63 3.66 -11.18
C TYR A 44 -16.18 2.36 -11.87
N LEU A 45 -16.53 2.18 -13.14
CA LEU A 45 -16.09 0.98 -13.89
C LEU A 45 -14.59 0.96 -14.15
N GLY A 46 -13.99 2.14 -14.37
CA GLY A 46 -12.53 2.30 -14.44
C GLY A 46 -11.86 1.93 -13.11
N ASP A 47 -12.39 2.42 -11.99
CA ASP A 47 -11.88 2.12 -10.64
C ASP A 47 -12.01 0.63 -10.29
N ILE A 48 -13.14 0.00 -10.61
CA ILE A 48 -13.35 -1.45 -10.44
C ILE A 48 -12.33 -2.25 -11.28
N ALA A 49 -12.09 -1.83 -12.52
CA ALA A 49 -11.11 -2.48 -13.39
C ALA A 49 -9.68 -2.32 -12.84
N ALA A 50 -9.33 -1.12 -12.35
CA ALA A 50 -8.04 -0.85 -11.73
C ALA A 50 -7.82 -1.68 -10.46
N TYR A 51 -8.82 -1.75 -9.59
CA TYR A 51 -8.79 -2.60 -8.38
C TYR A 51 -8.55 -4.07 -8.73
N GLY A 52 -9.24 -4.57 -9.75
CA GLY A 52 -9.04 -5.91 -10.31
C GLY A 52 -7.76 -6.09 -11.12
N LYS A 53 -6.88 -5.07 -11.18
CA LYS A 53 -5.65 -5.04 -11.97
C LYS A 53 -5.86 -5.28 -13.48
N ASN A 54 -7.08 -5.04 -13.96
CA ASN A 54 -7.38 -5.06 -15.39
C ASN A 54 -7.02 -3.70 -16.00
N TRP A 55 -5.72 -3.48 -16.13
CA TRP A 55 -5.18 -2.17 -16.50
C TRP A 55 -5.65 -1.69 -17.88
N ASP A 56 -5.80 -2.57 -18.85
CA ASP A 56 -6.25 -2.21 -20.20
C ASP A 56 -7.67 -1.63 -20.17
N THR A 57 -8.56 -2.27 -19.42
CA THR A 57 -9.93 -1.78 -19.25
C THR A 57 -9.97 -0.47 -18.48
N ALA A 58 -9.19 -0.33 -17.38
CA ALA A 58 -9.10 0.89 -16.62
C ALA A 58 -8.58 2.06 -17.49
N ILE A 59 -7.49 1.84 -18.23
CA ILE A 59 -6.91 2.81 -19.18
C ILE A 59 -7.94 3.24 -20.20
N SER A 60 -8.74 2.32 -20.77
CA SER A 60 -9.77 2.65 -21.75
C SER A 60 -10.83 3.58 -21.18
N TYR A 61 -11.33 3.29 -19.97
CA TYR A 61 -12.33 4.15 -19.31
C TYR A 61 -11.76 5.53 -18.96
N TYR A 62 -10.57 5.60 -18.36
CA TYR A 62 -9.97 6.88 -17.97
C TYR A 62 -9.58 7.73 -19.18
N LYS A 63 -9.08 7.10 -20.26
CA LYS A 63 -8.82 7.81 -21.51
C LYS A 63 -10.08 8.49 -22.06
N ALA A 64 -11.21 7.79 -22.08
CA ALA A 64 -12.47 8.35 -22.53
C ALA A 64 -12.94 9.51 -21.62
N LEU A 65 -12.72 9.41 -20.29
CA LEU A 65 -13.03 10.48 -19.34
C LEU A 65 -12.17 11.73 -19.58
N VAL A 66 -10.87 11.57 -19.84
CA VAL A 66 -9.97 12.68 -20.21
C VAL A 66 -10.41 13.32 -21.51
N GLN A 67 -10.82 12.54 -22.52
CA GLN A 67 -11.32 13.07 -23.79
C GLN A 67 -12.63 13.86 -23.63
N ASP A 68 -13.51 13.43 -22.72
CA ASP A 68 -14.78 14.12 -22.43
C ASP A 68 -14.59 15.37 -21.54
N GLU A 69 -13.49 15.46 -20.78
CA GLU A 69 -13.23 16.54 -19.83
C GLU A 69 -11.73 16.75 -19.59
N GLU A 70 -11.08 17.39 -20.56
CA GLU A 70 -9.62 17.64 -20.60
C GLU A 70 -9.10 18.54 -19.47
N THR A 71 -9.97 19.18 -18.71
CA THR A 71 -9.60 20.05 -17.58
C THR A 71 -9.76 19.38 -16.22
N ASN A 72 -10.16 18.12 -16.18
CA ASN A 72 -10.34 17.39 -14.94
C ASN A 72 -9.02 16.73 -14.48
N ALA A 73 -8.40 17.31 -13.45
CA ALA A 73 -7.12 16.83 -12.92
C ALA A 73 -7.16 15.37 -12.46
N ASN A 74 -8.27 14.95 -11.82
CA ASN A 74 -8.40 13.59 -11.31
C ASN A 74 -8.45 12.54 -12.44
N TYR A 75 -9.06 12.87 -13.58
CA TYR A 75 -9.10 11.95 -14.72
C TYR A 75 -7.72 11.77 -15.35
N HIS A 76 -6.95 12.85 -15.48
CA HIS A 76 -5.55 12.77 -15.90
C HIS A 76 -4.70 11.94 -14.92
N PHE A 77 -4.85 12.16 -13.62
CA PHE A 77 -4.16 11.37 -12.60
C PHE A 77 -4.49 9.88 -12.67
N LYS A 78 -5.79 9.53 -12.75
CA LYS A 78 -6.23 8.12 -12.87
C LYS A 78 -5.72 7.48 -14.17
N TYR A 79 -5.72 8.21 -15.28
CA TYR A 79 -5.24 7.71 -16.55
C TYR A 79 -3.74 7.48 -16.53
N GLY A 80 -2.94 8.46 -16.10
CA GLY A 80 -1.50 8.33 -15.95
C GLY A 80 -1.10 7.25 -14.94
N GLY A 81 -1.81 7.18 -13.81
CA GLY A 81 -1.60 6.18 -12.76
C GLY A 81 -1.87 4.75 -13.26
N ALA A 82 -2.98 4.52 -13.97
CA ALA A 82 -3.29 3.20 -14.53
C ALA A 82 -2.26 2.75 -15.57
N MET A 83 -1.76 3.67 -16.41
CA MET A 83 -0.66 3.39 -17.33
C MET A 83 0.63 3.07 -16.59
N GLY A 84 0.94 3.78 -15.50
CA GLY A 84 2.10 3.52 -14.64
C GLY A 84 2.05 2.11 -14.05
N LEU A 85 0.93 1.71 -13.44
CA LEU A 85 0.74 0.38 -12.87
C LEU A 85 0.78 -0.73 -13.94
N LYS A 86 0.24 -0.46 -15.14
CA LYS A 86 0.39 -1.37 -16.27
C LYS A 86 1.85 -1.52 -16.67
N ALA A 87 2.60 -0.42 -16.79
CA ALA A 87 4.01 -0.44 -17.14
C ALA A 87 4.84 -1.28 -16.16
N MET A 88 4.51 -1.23 -14.86
CA MET A 88 5.16 -2.07 -13.83
C MET A 88 4.81 -3.56 -13.94
N SER A 89 3.70 -3.92 -14.58
CA SER A 89 3.21 -5.31 -14.71
C SER A 89 3.64 -6.02 -15.99
N ILE A 90 4.28 -5.32 -16.92
CA ILE A 90 4.71 -5.85 -18.23
C ILE A 90 6.23 -5.83 -18.39
N SER A 91 6.74 -6.39 -19.50
CA SER A 91 8.18 -6.37 -19.77
C SER A 91 8.71 -4.92 -19.93
N ARG A 92 9.95 -4.69 -19.51
CA ARG A 92 10.61 -3.37 -19.58
C ARG A 92 10.53 -2.73 -20.96
N ILE A 93 10.72 -3.52 -22.02
CA ILE A 93 10.67 -3.02 -23.42
C ILE A 93 9.29 -2.44 -23.74
N ARG A 94 8.21 -3.12 -23.33
CA ARG A 94 6.85 -2.61 -23.52
C ARG A 94 6.53 -1.44 -22.58
N ALA A 95 7.07 -1.45 -21.36
CA ALA A 95 6.88 -0.36 -20.41
C ALA A 95 7.39 0.98 -20.95
N PHE A 96 8.48 0.99 -21.73
CA PHE A 96 9.02 2.22 -22.32
C PHE A 96 8.05 2.98 -23.21
N THR A 97 7.13 2.29 -23.88
CA THR A 97 6.13 2.95 -24.73
C THR A 97 5.13 3.81 -23.96
N TYR A 98 5.00 3.60 -22.64
CA TYR A 98 4.08 4.33 -21.77
C TYR A 98 4.71 5.55 -21.09
N ILE A 99 6.05 5.64 -21.01
CA ILE A 99 6.75 6.65 -20.20
C ILE A 99 6.32 8.07 -20.56
N GLY A 100 6.27 8.38 -21.85
CA GLY A 100 5.88 9.72 -22.33
C GLY A 100 4.46 10.10 -21.92
N ASP A 101 3.51 9.18 -22.12
CA ASP A 101 2.10 9.41 -21.80
C ASP A 101 1.88 9.48 -20.29
N ILE A 102 2.51 8.59 -19.50
CA ILE A 102 2.44 8.63 -18.03
C ILE A 102 2.88 10.00 -17.53
N LYS A 103 4.05 10.46 -17.98
CA LYS A 103 4.60 11.75 -17.60
C LYS A 103 3.64 12.89 -17.94
N TYR A 104 3.17 12.92 -19.18
CA TYR A 104 2.25 13.96 -19.66
C TYR A 104 0.99 14.03 -18.80
N GLU A 105 0.35 12.91 -18.56
CA GLU A 105 -0.90 12.85 -17.82
C GLU A 105 -0.74 13.25 -16.35
N LEU A 106 0.31 12.79 -15.68
CA LEU A 106 0.59 13.15 -14.29
C LEU A 106 0.99 14.63 -14.14
N GLU A 107 1.84 15.16 -15.03
CA GLU A 107 2.19 16.59 -15.03
C GLU A 107 0.96 17.46 -15.33
N ARG A 108 0.08 16.99 -16.22
CA ARG A 108 -1.17 17.68 -16.54
C ARG A 108 -2.10 17.74 -15.34
N ALA A 109 -2.26 16.62 -14.61
CA ALA A 109 -3.04 16.56 -13.37
C ALA A 109 -2.51 17.56 -12.33
N ALA A 110 -1.20 17.56 -12.07
CA ALA A 110 -0.57 18.46 -11.10
C ALA A 110 -0.69 19.94 -11.51
N LYS A 111 -0.71 20.23 -12.80
CA LYS A 111 -0.88 21.61 -13.34
C LYS A 111 -2.34 22.09 -13.26
N LEU A 112 -3.30 21.21 -13.53
CA LEU A 112 -4.73 21.54 -13.49
C LEU A 112 -5.22 21.76 -12.05
N ASP A 113 -4.76 20.95 -11.11
CA ASP A 113 -5.02 21.14 -9.68
C ASP A 113 -3.72 21.32 -8.91
N THR A 114 -3.45 22.55 -8.51
CA THR A 114 -2.24 22.91 -7.73
C THR A 114 -2.20 22.32 -6.33
N LYS A 115 -3.32 21.72 -5.85
CA LYS A 115 -3.42 21.05 -4.55
C LYS A 115 -3.57 19.53 -4.65
N HIS A 116 -3.50 18.95 -5.84
CA HIS A 116 -3.61 17.50 -6.05
C HIS A 116 -2.37 16.79 -5.47
N ILE A 117 -2.53 16.20 -4.29
CA ILE A 117 -1.46 15.54 -3.54
C ILE A 117 -1.01 14.27 -4.27
N GLU A 118 -1.95 13.43 -4.68
CA GLU A 118 -1.67 12.12 -5.27
C GLU A 118 -0.92 12.23 -6.60
N ALA A 119 -1.24 13.23 -7.42
CA ALA A 119 -0.52 13.47 -8.68
C ALA A 119 0.95 13.84 -8.44
N ARG A 120 1.22 14.64 -7.40
CA ARG A 120 2.60 15.00 -7.02
C ARG A 120 3.36 13.83 -6.43
N TRP A 121 2.71 13.01 -5.62
CA TRP A 121 3.29 11.75 -5.15
C TRP A 121 3.67 10.83 -6.31
N ALA A 122 2.76 10.63 -7.25
CA ALA A 122 3.03 9.83 -8.44
C ALA A 122 4.20 10.39 -9.27
N LEU A 123 4.34 11.72 -9.33
CA LEU A 123 5.47 12.37 -10.02
C LEU A 123 6.79 12.23 -9.24
N VAL A 124 6.77 12.29 -7.91
CA VAL A 124 7.95 11.96 -7.09
C VAL A 124 8.42 10.53 -7.38
N GLU A 125 7.50 9.56 -7.31
CA GLU A 125 7.82 8.15 -7.59
C GLU A 125 8.29 7.97 -9.04
N PHE A 126 7.61 8.54 -10.00
CA PHE A 126 7.97 8.47 -11.41
C PHE A 126 9.39 8.96 -11.67
N TYR A 127 9.73 10.16 -11.18
CA TYR A 127 11.02 10.75 -11.45
C TYR A 127 12.17 10.08 -10.71
N ILE A 128 11.94 9.55 -9.51
CA ILE A 128 13.01 8.92 -8.73
C ILE A 128 13.26 7.45 -9.13
N GLN A 129 12.23 6.74 -9.58
CA GLN A 129 12.36 5.32 -9.96
C GLN A 129 12.88 5.12 -11.37
N LEU A 130 12.64 6.05 -12.29
CA LEU A 130 13.12 5.94 -13.64
C LEU A 130 14.63 6.19 -13.76
N PRO A 131 15.37 5.38 -14.52
CA PRO A 131 16.73 5.72 -14.91
C PRO A 131 16.79 7.06 -15.64
N GLY A 132 17.88 7.84 -15.44
CA GLY A 132 18.04 9.15 -16.05
C GLY A 132 17.95 9.16 -17.58
N ILE A 133 18.43 8.10 -18.24
CA ILE A 133 18.33 7.93 -19.72
C ILE A 133 16.87 7.84 -20.23
N PHE A 134 15.91 7.54 -19.35
CA PHE A 134 14.49 7.46 -19.65
C PHE A 134 13.69 8.65 -19.05
N GLY A 135 14.40 9.68 -18.61
CA GLY A 135 13.78 10.90 -18.09
C GLY A 135 13.63 10.96 -16.58
N GLY A 136 14.20 10.00 -15.83
CA GLY A 136 14.31 10.07 -14.38
C GLY A 136 15.16 11.27 -13.94
N SER A 137 14.83 11.86 -12.81
CA SER A 137 15.52 13.04 -12.29
C SER A 137 15.27 13.24 -10.81
N GLU A 138 16.29 13.09 -9.99
CA GLU A 138 16.20 13.39 -8.56
C GLU A 138 15.80 14.86 -8.32
N ASN A 139 16.32 15.79 -9.12
CA ASN A 139 15.97 17.21 -8.97
C ASN A 139 14.46 17.43 -9.15
N LYS A 140 13.86 16.86 -10.20
CA LYS A 140 12.41 16.97 -10.40
C LYS A 140 11.60 16.26 -9.32
N ALA A 141 12.06 15.11 -8.82
CA ALA A 141 11.42 14.45 -7.68
C ALA A 141 11.43 15.37 -6.44
N ASN A 142 12.57 16.02 -6.16
CA ASN A 142 12.68 17.00 -5.07
C ASN A 142 11.78 18.23 -5.28
N ASP A 143 11.64 18.73 -6.52
CA ASP A 143 10.74 19.84 -6.82
C ASP A 143 9.29 19.49 -6.45
N TYR A 144 8.79 18.31 -6.85
CA TYR A 144 7.44 17.85 -6.48
C TYR A 144 7.30 17.54 -4.98
N ALA A 145 8.34 17.04 -4.32
CA ALA A 145 8.34 16.85 -2.86
C ALA A 145 8.25 18.22 -2.14
N ASN A 146 8.91 19.25 -2.66
CA ASN A 146 8.80 20.61 -2.14
C ASN A 146 7.41 21.21 -2.38
N GLU A 147 6.78 20.94 -3.53
CA GLU A 147 5.39 21.34 -3.78
C GLU A 147 4.43 20.63 -2.80
N LEU A 148 4.61 19.34 -2.55
CA LEU A 148 3.87 18.59 -1.53
C LEU A 148 4.01 19.25 -0.16
N GLY A 149 5.21 19.65 0.23
CA GLY A 149 5.46 20.31 1.51
C GLY A 149 4.73 21.65 1.68
N LYS A 150 4.38 22.33 0.59
CA LYS A 150 3.55 23.56 0.63
C LYS A 150 2.07 23.25 0.83
N ILE A 151 1.60 22.07 0.38
CA ILE A 151 0.21 21.64 0.50
C ILE A 151 0.00 20.93 1.83
N SER A 152 0.88 19.97 2.14
CA SER A 152 0.88 19.13 3.34
C SER A 152 2.31 18.94 3.81
N LYS A 153 2.65 19.48 4.98
CA LYS A 153 3.98 19.31 5.57
C LYS A 153 4.36 17.85 5.77
N VAL A 154 3.39 17.03 6.16
CA VAL A 154 3.58 15.58 6.37
C VAL A 154 3.98 14.91 5.07
N ASP A 155 3.22 15.15 3.99
CA ASP A 155 3.51 14.57 2.67
C ASP A 155 4.84 15.04 2.12
N GLY A 156 5.20 16.32 2.31
CA GLY A 156 6.50 16.84 1.93
C GLY A 156 7.65 16.13 2.64
N TYR A 157 7.53 15.89 3.96
CA TYR A 157 8.54 15.14 4.70
C TYR A 157 8.59 13.67 4.29
N LEU A 158 7.44 13.03 4.11
CA LEU A 158 7.39 11.64 3.64
C LEU A 158 8.01 11.48 2.24
N ALA A 159 7.74 12.42 1.33
CA ALA A 159 8.29 12.40 -0.02
C ALA A 159 9.80 12.60 -0.04
N ASN A 160 10.32 13.58 0.74
CA ASN A 160 11.76 13.76 0.89
C ASN A 160 12.44 12.55 1.56
N GLY A 161 11.78 11.92 2.54
CA GLY A 161 12.23 10.67 3.14
C GLY A 161 12.31 9.53 2.12
N TYR A 162 11.29 9.39 1.30
CA TYR A 162 11.25 8.39 0.23
C TYR A 162 12.35 8.59 -0.82
N ILE A 163 12.57 9.83 -1.28
CA ILE A 163 13.67 10.17 -2.19
C ILE A 163 15.02 9.81 -1.57
N ALA A 164 15.25 10.20 -0.32
CA ALA A 164 16.49 9.91 0.38
C ALA A 164 16.72 8.40 0.57
N GLU A 165 15.66 7.64 0.89
CA GLU A 165 15.71 6.18 0.99
C GLU A 165 16.04 5.53 -0.37
N TYR A 166 15.41 6.00 -1.44
CA TYR A 166 15.63 5.46 -2.78
C TYR A 166 17.05 5.74 -3.31
N THR A 167 17.66 6.84 -2.88
CA THR A 167 19.01 7.27 -3.27
C THR A 167 20.10 6.86 -2.27
N ASP A 168 19.81 5.88 -1.41
CA ASP A 168 20.73 5.31 -0.43
C ASP A 168 21.33 6.33 0.55
N ARG A 169 20.48 7.23 1.06
CA ARG A 169 20.79 8.21 2.09
C ARG A 169 19.97 7.96 3.36
N PRO A 170 20.19 6.82 4.05
CA PRO A 170 19.32 6.38 5.13
C PRO A 170 19.23 7.35 6.32
N LYS A 171 20.31 8.11 6.63
CA LYS A 171 20.29 9.13 7.69
C LYS A 171 19.37 10.30 7.35
N ASP A 172 19.34 10.72 6.09
CA ASP A 172 18.43 11.78 5.65
C ASP A 172 17.00 11.27 5.63
N ALA A 173 16.76 10.04 5.16
CA ALA A 173 15.45 9.41 5.20
C ALA A 173 14.90 9.34 6.64
N GLU A 174 15.72 8.87 7.59
CA GLU A 174 15.37 8.84 9.02
C GLU A 174 14.98 10.21 9.54
N ARG A 175 15.79 11.24 9.26
CA ARG A 175 15.52 12.62 9.68
C ARG A 175 14.17 13.12 9.14
N TYR A 176 13.87 12.85 7.88
CA TYR A 176 12.62 13.27 7.28
C TYR A 176 11.41 12.50 7.82
N TYR A 177 11.51 11.18 8.00
CA TYR A 177 10.41 10.38 8.56
C TYR A 177 10.15 10.75 10.04
N LYS A 178 11.17 11.08 10.84
CA LYS A 178 10.99 11.64 12.19
C LYS A 178 10.21 12.95 12.15
N LYS A 179 10.55 13.87 11.24
CA LYS A 179 9.79 15.11 11.05
C LYS A 179 8.34 14.85 10.62
N ALA A 180 8.09 13.85 9.77
CA ALA A 180 6.74 13.47 9.39
C ALA A 180 5.92 12.96 10.61
N ILE A 181 6.58 12.23 11.54
CA ILE A 181 5.97 11.79 12.80
C ILE A 181 5.66 13.00 13.71
N GLU A 182 6.60 13.92 13.87
CA GLU A 182 6.42 15.12 14.71
C GLU A 182 5.24 15.98 14.26
N VAL A 183 5.06 16.14 12.94
CA VAL A 183 4.01 17.00 12.38
C VAL A 183 2.66 16.28 12.26
N GLY A 184 2.66 15.04 11.80
CA GLY A 184 1.43 14.29 11.49
C GLY A 184 1.15 13.18 12.49
N GLY A 185 2.16 12.40 12.81
CA GLY A 185 2.11 11.32 13.80
C GLY A 185 1.05 10.27 13.54
N SER A 186 0.67 10.03 12.29
CA SER A 186 -0.25 8.95 11.89
C SER A 186 0.44 7.58 11.93
N PRO A 187 -0.29 6.45 12.03
CA PRO A 187 0.31 5.12 11.97
C PRO A 187 1.21 4.93 10.74
N HIS A 188 0.86 5.52 9.61
CA HIS A 188 1.64 5.44 8.38
C HIS A 188 3.01 6.11 8.49
N THR A 189 3.13 7.26 9.19
CA THR A 189 4.43 7.90 9.38
C THR A 189 5.38 7.07 10.23
N TYR A 190 4.86 6.41 11.26
CA TYR A 190 5.62 5.45 12.07
C TYR A 190 6.01 4.20 11.28
N GLU A 191 5.10 3.68 10.45
CA GLU A 191 5.36 2.54 9.58
C GLU A 191 6.54 2.81 8.63
N LYS A 192 6.58 4.00 8.00
CA LYS A 192 7.69 4.39 7.11
C LYS A 192 9.04 4.38 7.85
N LEU A 193 9.10 4.93 9.05
CA LEU A 193 10.33 4.95 9.84
C LEU A 193 10.72 3.53 10.31
N SER A 194 9.77 2.74 10.80
CA SER A 194 10.03 1.36 11.22
C SER A 194 10.52 0.50 10.05
N SER A 195 9.91 0.63 8.86
CA SER A 195 10.34 -0.08 7.66
C SER A 195 11.75 0.32 7.22
N LEU A 196 12.11 1.60 7.33
CA LEU A 196 13.47 2.08 7.08
C LEU A 196 14.47 1.40 8.03
N TYR A 197 14.14 1.31 9.32
CA TYR A 197 14.98 0.64 10.31
C TYR A 197 15.12 -0.86 10.03
N GLU A 198 14.04 -1.57 9.68
CA GLU A 198 14.11 -2.98 9.26
C GLU A 198 15.05 -3.14 8.06
N LYS A 199 14.91 -2.30 7.02
CA LYS A 199 15.74 -2.33 5.82
C LYS A 199 17.23 -2.09 6.10
N ASN A 200 17.51 -1.24 7.07
CA ASN A 200 18.88 -0.91 7.51
C ASN A 200 19.43 -1.85 8.59
N ASN A 201 18.76 -2.99 8.83
CA ASN A 201 19.14 -3.98 9.88
C ASN A 201 19.26 -3.37 11.29
N GLN A 202 18.30 -2.50 11.63
CA GLN A 202 18.17 -1.82 12.92
C GLN A 202 16.86 -2.25 13.62
N PRO A 203 16.72 -3.54 13.98
CA PRO A 203 15.45 -4.08 14.48
C PRO A 203 15.04 -3.53 15.85
N LYS A 204 15.99 -3.07 16.68
CA LYS A 204 15.68 -2.44 17.98
C LYS A 204 14.92 -1.15 17.78
N GLU A 205 15.41 -0.30 16.88
CA GLU A 205 14.78 0.97 16.51
C GLU A 205 13.42 0.75 15.84
N ALA A 206 13.31 -0.31 15.04
CA ALA A 206 12.04 -0.68 14.41
C ALA A 206 10.99 -1.10 15.45
N ILE A 207 11.35 -1.95 16.43
CA ILE A 207 10.45 -2.34 17.54
C ILE A 207 10.07 -1.09 18.36
N ALA A 208 11.03 -0.26 18.75
CA ALA A 208 10.76 0.93 19.54
C ALA A 208 9.78 1.90 18.82
N THR A 209 10.01 2.14 17.52
CA THR A 209 9.13 2.99 16.69
C THR A 209 7.73 2.41 16.57
N THR A 210 7.60 1.11 16.34
CA THR A 210 6.29 0.44 16.22
C THR A 210 5.57 0.43 17.58
N SER A 211 6.31 0.25 18.67
CA SER A 211 5.76 0.28 20.05
C SER A 211 5.24 1.67 20.42
N GLU A 212 5.92 2.74 20.01
CA GLU A 212 5.44 4.10 20.18
C GLU A 212 4.12 4.32 19.42
N SER A 213 4.05 3.86 18.17
CA SER A 213 2.82 3.87 17.37
C SER A 213 1.70 3.08 18.05
N LEU A 214 2.00 1.89 18.60
CA LEU A 214 1.01 1.06 19.31
C LEU A 214 0.45 1.78 20.54
N LYS A 215 1.29 2.40 21.36
CA LYS A 215 0.85 3.18 22.52
C LYS A 215 -0.07 4.31 22.14
N LYS A 216 0.21 5.01 21.04
CA LYS A 216 -0.53 6.18 20.56
C LYS A 216 -1.85 5.80 19.88
N HIS A 217 -1.82 4.78 19.02
CA HIS A 217 -2.94 4.48 18.11
C HIS A 217 -3.77 3.26 18.52
N LYS A 218 -3.23 2.39 19.37
CA LYS A 218 -3.90 1.19 19.91
C LYS A 218 -4.47 0.26 18.81
N ARG A 219 -3.81 0.20 17.64
CA ARG A 219 -4.23 -0.66 16.54
C ARG A 219 -3.64 -2.06 16.73
N ASN A 220 -4.49 -3.08 16.75
CA ASN A 220 -4.08 -4.47 16.97
C ASN A 220 -3.05 -4.97 15.95
N GLN A 221 -3.11 -4.52 14.70
CA GLN A 221 -2.13 -4.83 13.66
C GLN A 221 -0.68 -4.51 14.08
N LEU A 222 -0.45 -3.49 14.93
CA LEU A 222 0.89 -3.12 15.39
C LEU A 222 1.48 -4.17 16.34
N ASN A 223 0.65 -4.88 17.09
CA ASN A 223 1.06 -6.04 17.90
C ASN A 223 1.66 -7.13 16.99
N TYR A 224 1.03 -7.42 15.86
CA TYR A 224 1.60 -8.37 14.90
C TYR A 224 2.95 -7.89 14.34
N GLN A 225 3.08 -6.59 14.02
CA GLN A 225 4.33 -6.06 13.45
C GLN A 225 5.50 -6.18 14.46
N ILE A 226 5.27 -5.86 15.74
CA ILE A 226 6.27 -6.03 16.79
C ILE A 226 6.68 -7.50 16.89
N GLY A 227 5.73 -8.40 16.98
CA GLY A 227 6.00 -9.83 17.07
C GLY A 227 6.70 -10.40 15.83
N LYS A 228 6.38 -9.91 14.66
CA LYS A 228 7.07 -10.24 13.40
C LYS A 228 8.56 -9.87 13.47
N ILE A 229 8.87 -8.63 13.86
CA ILE A 229 10.26 -8.14 13.96
C ILE A 229 11.01 -8.97 15.03
N SER A 230 10.40 -9.17 16.20
CA SER A 230 10.95 -10.00 17.27
C SER A 230 11.33 -11.42 16.77
N ALA A 231 10.40 -12.06 16.04
CA ALA A 231 10.62 -13.40 15.51
C ALA A 231 11.74 -13.46 14.46
N GLN A 232 11.78 -12.47 13.54
CA GLN A 232 12.74 -12.44 12.44
C GLN A 232 14.17 -12.18 12.89
N TYR A 233 14.34 -11.31 13.88
CA TYR A 233 15.65 -10.88 14.36
C TYR A 233 16.07 -11.53 15.68
N ASN A 234 15.25 -12.44 16.21
CA ASN A 234 15.46 -13.07 17.52
C ASN A 234 15.74 -12.04 18.62
N LEU A 235 14.88 -11.03 18.70
CA LEU A 235 15.05 -9.87 19.57
C LEU A 235 13.81 -9.68 20.44
N GLU A 236 14.02 -9.39 21.75
CA GLU A 236 12.93 -9.15 22.72
C GLU A 236 11.84 -10.23 22.67
N PRO A 237 12.20 -11.54 22.80
CA PRO A 237 11.28 -12.64 22.53
C PRO A 237 10.04 -12.62 23.44
N GLU A 238 10.18 -12.24 24.72
CA GLU A 238 9.07 -12.14 25.66
C GLU A 238 8.05 -11.09 25.21
N TYR A 239 8.53 -9.92 24.80
CA TYR A 239 7.67 -8.85 24.28
C TYR A 239 7.03 -9.25 22.95
N GLY A 240 7.76 -9.92 22.07
CA GLY A 240 7.22 -10.48 20.85
C GLY A 240 6.09 -11.49 21.07
N ILE A 241 6.24 -12.37 22.07
CA ILE A 241 5.20 -13.33 22.46
C ILE A 241 3.98 -12.61 23.03
N GLU A 242 4.18 -11.64 23.93
CA GLU A 242 3.10 -10.83 24.50
C GLU A 242 2.28 -10.16 23.38
N CYS A 243 2.95 -9.44 22.46
CA CYS A 243 2.29 -8.75 21.35
C CYS A 243 1.55 -9.72 20.42
N LEU A 244 2.15 -10.86 20.03
CA LEU A 244 1.46 -11.84 19.19
C LEU A 244 0.26 -12.48 19.90
N SER A 245 0.36 -12.71 21.20
CA SER A 245 -0.75 -13.23 22.00
C SER A 245 -1.90 -12.23 22.07
N GLN A 246 -1.59 -10.93 22.27
CA GLN A 246 -2.58 -9.87 22.22
C GLN A 246 -3.20 -9.74 20.84
N TYR A 247 -2.38 -9.82 19.77
CA TYR A 247 -2.90 -9.82 18.40
C TYR A 247 -3.94 -10.92 18.16
N LEU A 248 -3.65 -12.14 18.62
CA LEU A 248 -4.55 -13.28 18.46
C LEU A 248 -5.82 -13.16 19.33
N ALA A 249 -5.72 -12.58 20.54
CA ALA A 249 -6.86 -12.36 21.44
C ALA A 249 -7.86 -11.36 20.84
N ASP A 250 -7.37 -10.26 20.26
CA ASP A 250 -8.19 -9.17 19.73
C ASP A 250 -8.36 -9.26 18.20
N TYR A 251 -8.08 -10.41 17.62
CA TYR A 251 -8.04 -10.57 16.15
C TYR A 251 -9.34 -10.20 15.47
N SER A 252 -9.21 -9.38 14.43
CA SER A 252 -10.24 -9.08 13.46
C SER A 252 -9.73 -9.29 12.03
N ILE A 253 -10.58 -9.70 11.11
CA ILE A 253 -10.26 -9.79 9.68
C ILE A 253 -9.80 -8.43 9.11
N LYS A 254 -10.21 -7.33 9.74
CA LYS A 254 -9.79 -5.96 9.39
C LYS A 254 -8.35 -5.64 9.74
N ASP A 255 -7.68 -6.47 10.57
CA ASP A 255 -6.27 -6.29 10.92
C ASP A 255 -5.33 -6.63 9.75
N GLY A 256 -5.84 -7.21 8.68
CA GLY A 256 -5.15 -7.42 7.42
C GLY A 256 -4.19 -8.61 7.38
N VAL A 257 -3.77 -9.15 8.52
CA VAL A 257 -2.88 -10.32 8.59
C VAL A 257 -3.64 -11.50 9.21
N ARG A 258 -3.60 -12.65 8.56
CA ARG A 258 -4.31 -13.85 9.04
C ARG A 258 -3.64 -14.44 10.28
N LYS A 259 -4.42 -15.16 11.11
CA LYS A 259 -3.94 -15.82 12.36
C LYS A 259 -2.80 -16.80 12.13
N ASP A 260 -2.81 -17.53 11.03
CA ASP A 260 -1.75 -18.49 10.69
C ASP A 260 -0.35 -17.86 10.66
N TRP A 261 -0.23 -16.63 10.19
CA TRP A 261 1.03 -15.87 10.25
C TRP A 261 1.45 -15.56 11.68
N ALA A 262 0.53 -15.23 12.57
CA ALA A 262 0.86 -14.98 13.97
C ALA A 262 1.29 -16.28 14.67
N TYR A 263 0.64 -17.41 14.40
CA TYR A 263 1.05 -18.72 14.89
C TYR A 263 2.44 -19.11 14.37
N TYR A 264 2.71 -18.86 13.10
CA TYR A 264 4.05 -19.07 12.53
C TYR A 264 5.12 -18.23 13.21
N ARG A 265 4.86 -16.96 13.52
CA ARG A 265 5.81 -16.08 14.23
C ARG A 265 6.05 -16.55 15.69
N LEU A 266 5.01 -16.97 16.39
CA LEU A 266 5.15 -17.58 17.71
C LEU A 266 6.03 -18.85 17.67
N ALA A 267 5.80 -19.72 16.67
CA ALA A 267 6.63 -20.91 16.49
C ALA A 267 8.10 -20.55 16.28
N GLN A 268 8.40 -19.52 15.48
CA GLN A 268 9.76 -19.03 15.27
C GLN A 268 10.41 -18.56 16.58
N ILE A 269 9.69 -17.74 17.36
CA ILE A 269 10.23 -17.24 18.64
C ILE A 269 10.51 -18.42 19.57
N TYR A 270 9.56 -19.34 19.76
CA TYR A 270 9.74 -20.49 20.66
C TYR A 270 10.84 -21.46 20.17
N LYS A 271 11.00 -21.63 18.85
CA LYS A 271 12.14 -22.36 18.28
C LYS A 271 13.47 -21.71 18.68
N ASN A 272 13.58 -20.40 18.51
CA ASN A 272 14.79 -19.65 18.83
C ASN A 272 15.13 -19.67 20.33
N LEU A 273 14.12 -19.84 21.20
CA LEU A 273 14.26 -20.04 22.62
C LEU A 273 14.57 -21.50 22.97
N GLY A 274 14.73 -22.45 22.03
CA GLY A 274 14.95 -23.85 22.25
C GLY A 274 13.74 -24.63 22.80
N LYS A 275 12.56 -24.03 22.81
CA LYS A 275 11.30 -24.61 23.34
C LYS A 275 10.58 -25.43 22.30
N LYS A 276 11.16 -26.58 21.88
CA LYS A 276 10.71 -27.40 20.76
C LYS A 276 9.21 -27.74 20.81
N GLU A 277 8.72 -28.28 21.95
CA GLU A 277 7.32 -28.75 22.06
C GLU A 277 6.32 -27.59 21.90
N ILE A 278 6.64 -26.41 22.44
CA ILE A 278 5.80 -25.24 22.33
C ILE A 278 5.83 -24.72 20.86
N ALA A 279 7.01 -24.71 20.24
CA ALA A 279 7.16 -24.34 18.85
C ALA A 279 6.36 -25.26 17.93
N LEU A 280 6.39 -26.60 18.18
CA LEU A 280 5.59 -27.58 17.46
C LEU A 280 4.08 -27.33 17.61
N THR A 281 3.64 -26.95 18.80
CA THR A 281 2.24 -26.62 19.04
C THR A 281 1.77 -25.46 18.16
N TRP A 282 2.55 -24.38 18.10
CA TRP A 282 2.19 -23.19 17.31
C TRP A 282 2.31 -23.41 15.81
N ILE A 283 3.36 -24.11 15.34
CA ILE A 283 3.50 -24.34 13.90
C ILE A 283 2.42 -25.29 13.38
N ASN A 284 1.97 -26.26 14.19
CA ASN A 284 0.86 -27.12 13.81
C ASN A 284 -0.46 -26.34 13.71
N LYS A 285 -0.71 -25.35 14.57
CA LYS A 285 -1.87 -24.45 14.44
C LYS A 285 -1.81 -23.66 13.14
N ALA A 286 -0.64 -23.12 12.76
CA ALA A 286 -0.49 -22.40 11.50
C ALA A 286 -0.81 -23.29 10.29
N LEU A 287 -0.34 -24.55 10.31
CA LEU A 287 -0.58 -25.52 9.24
C LEU A 287 -1.98 -26.10 9.24
N LEU A 288 -2.72 -26.06 10.35
CA LEU A 288 -4.12 -26.44 10.40
C LEU A 288 -5.00 -25.40 9.70
N ASP A 289 -4.71 -24.11 9.88
CA ASP A 289 -5.42 -23.01 9.26
C ASP A 289 -5.09 -22.86 7.77
N GLN A 290 -3.86 -23.20 7.37
CA GLN A 290 -3.37 -23.17 5.99
C GLN A 290 -2.41 -24.34 5.72
N THR A 291 -2.90 -25.40 5.12
CA THR A 291 -2.12 -26.63 4.87
C THR A 291 -1.00 -26.46 3.85
N ASP A 292 -1.14 -25.53 2.89
CA ASP A 292 -0.17 -25.21 1.83
C ASP A 292 0.78 -24.06 2.19
N PHE A 293 0.89 -23.70 3.47
CA PHE A 293 1.76 -22.64 3.97
C PHE A 293 3.24 -23.08 3.94
N LYS A 294 3.91 -22.81 2.83
CA LYS A 294 5.28 -23.30 2.54
C LYS A 294 6.31 -22.86 3.60
N GLU A 295 6.24 -21.60 4.05
CA GLU A 295 7.12 -21.05 5.08
C GLU A 295 6.94 -21.80 6.40
N ALA A 296 5.71 -22.10 6.80
CA ALA A 296 5.43 -22.86 8.02
C ALA A 296 5.86 -24.33 7.91
N GLN A 297 5.72 -24.95 6.73
CA GLN A 297 6.22 -26.32 6.50
C GLN A 297 7.74 -26.39 6.64
N LYS A 298 8.46 -25.41 6.04
CA LYS A 298 9.93 -25.30 6.19
C LYS A 298 10.33 -25.08 7.65
N GLU A 299 9.66 -24.18 8.34
CA GLU A 299 9.92 -23.87 9.74
C GLU A 299 9.69 -25.09 10.63
N LYS A 300 8.62 -25.88 10.38
CA LYS A 300 8.36 -27.13 11.09
C LYS A 300 9.51 -28.13 10.96
N SER A 301 10.10 -28.24 9.77
CA SER A 301 11.26 -29.09 9.55
C SER A 301 12.47 -28.65 10.39
N LEU A 302 12.68 -27.33 10.52
CA LEU A 302 13.75 -26.77 11.37
C LEU A 302 13.48 -27.03 12.86
N ILE A 303 12.22 -26.91 13.31
CA ILE A 303 11.84 -27.20 14.69
C ILE A 303 12.05 -28.70 15.04
N LEU A 304 11.72 -29.60 14.11
CA LEU A 304 11.89 -31.02 14.30
C LEU A 304 13.38 -31.43 14.44
N ALA A 305 14.26 -30.65 13.81
CA ALA A 305 15.72 -30.87 13.86
C ALA A 305 16.42 -30.35 15.14
N LEU A 306 15.72 -29.58 15.99
CA LEU A 306 16.19 -29.24 17.36
C LEU A 306 16.24 -30.51 18.25
#